data_143f52e63fa00370ed02406e22cb9d8d
#
_entry.id   143f52e63fa00370ed02406e22cb9d8d
#
_cell.length_a   1.000
_cell.length_b   1.000
_cell.length_c   1.000
_cell.angle_alpha   90.00
_cell.angle_beta   90.00
_cell.angle_gamma   90.00
#
_symmetry.space_group_name_H-M   'P 1'
#
loop_
_entity.id
_entity.type
_entity.pdbx_description
1 polymer ?
#
loop_
_entity_poly.entity_id
_entity_poly.type
_entity_poly.pdbx_seq_one_letter_code
_entity_poly.pdbx_strand_id
1 'polypeptide(L)'
;MINRFQNKEKELLAQLEEAQELAKKAIRERDAALGKLKQHEDLIDKAEKASKMKSLFLANMSHEIRTPLNAIEGFARIMAETDSPEERMNFLEIIESNNNRLQSLINEILDLSRVEAGEFSIKKTDTDLRQLCRDVGLSFKFKCNEMVKMRCHQPNEQIILNTDANRLTQVLSNLISNAIKHTKKGSIEFGYRLLNNNEKIEFFVSDTGDGIAKEDLDTIFLTYVSKDAETNKNGHGLGLALCKIIIERMKGTISVKSELGKGSTFSFILPFEGSITETSEKHESAANSRTLRVTLRPQNKNSKTILVVEDEESNYQLVKNILGRSYRLLRANNGIEAVTIFDEEHPDLILMDIRMPEMNGLDATRIIKEIDHDTPIIALSAFAFEENIAEAKAAGCDDFLSKPFKVEALIDLTEKYLKEKH
;
A
#
# COMPACT_ATOMS: atom_id res chain seq x y z
N MET A 1 7.10 79.96 -51.61
CA MET A 1 7.63 79.55 -50.30
C MET A 1 6.61 78.79 -49.47
N ILE A 2 5.38 79.19 -49.35
CA ILE A 2 4.32 78.63 -48.52
C ILE A 2 4.04 77.10 -48.86
N ASN A 3 3.92 76.72 -50.12
CA ASN A 3 3.70 75.36 -50.53
C ASN A 3 4.83 74.39 -50.17
N ARG A 4 6.06 74.87 -50.06
CA ARG A 4 7.22 74.02 -49.69
C ARG A 4 7.27 73.78 -48.18
N PHE A 5 6.74 74.71 -47.40
CA PHE A 5 6.60 74.53 -45.95
C PHE A 5 5.44 73.55 -45.64
N GLN A 6 4.34 73.68 -46.30
CA GLN A 6 3.18 72.76 -46.09
C GLN A 6 3.47 71.29 -46.49
N ASN A 7 4.24 71.06 -47.55
CA ASN A 7 4.69 69.75 -47.91
C ASN A 7 5.67 69.16 -46.90
N LYS A 8 6.57 69.94 -46.35
CA LYS A 8 7.53 69.49 -45.34
C LYS A 8 6.85 69.13 -44.01
N GLU A 9 5.82 69.90 -43.67
CA GLU A 9 4.98 69.65 -42.47
C GLU A 9 4.22 68.35 -42.57
N LYS A 10 3.63 68.07 -43.74
CA LYS A 10 2.94 66.75 -43.99
C LYS A 10 3.90 65.59 -43.95
N GLU A 11 5.12 65.73 -44.47
CA GLU A 11 6.14 64.70 -44.45
C GLU A 11 6.60 64.38 -43.02
N LEU A 12 6.79 65.41 -42.18
CA LEU A 12 7.12 65.29 -40.77
C LEU A 12 6.00 64.68 -39.95
N LEU A 13 4.75 65.05 -40.23
CA LEU A 13 3.58 64.36 -39.56
C LEU A 13 3.47 62.91 -39.91
N ALA A 14 3.65 62.50 -41.17
CA ALA A 14 3.68 61.13 -41.56
C ALA A 14 4.80 60.30 -40.89
N GLN A 15 6.01 60.88 -40.81
CA GLN A 15 7.14 60.21 -40.10
C GLN A 15 6.86 60.08 -38.60
N LEU A 16 6.20 61.09 -37.98
CA LEU A 16 5.81 61.05 -36.57
C LEU A 16 4.77 59.92 -36.30
N GLU A 17 3.76 59.78 -37.16
CA GLU A 17 2.76 58.73 -37.08
C GLU A 17 3.38 57.32 -37.23
N GLU A 18 4.28 57.15 -38.20
CA GLU A 18 5.02 55.90 -38.40
C GLU A 18 5.90 55.55 -37.18
N ALA A 19 6.61 56.51 -36.62
CA ALA A 19 7.40 56.34 -35.39
C ALA A 19 6.54 56.00 -34.18
N GLN A 20 5.34 56.58 -34.05
CA GLN A 20 4.38 56.22 -32.99
C GLN A 20 3.85 54.82 -33.11
N GLU A 21 3.52 54.36 -34.32
CA GLU A 21 3.06 52.96 -34.53
C GLU A 21 4.17 51.94 -34.26
N LEU A 22 5.39 52.24 -34.68
CA LEU A 22 6.57 51.41 -34.35
C LEU A 22 6.82 51.35 -32.84
N ALA A 23 6.72 52.45 -32.13
CA ALA A 23 6.84 52.49 -30.68
C ALA A 23 5.75 51.70 -29.97
N LYS A 24 4.50 51.81 -30.41
CA LYS A 24 3.37 51.01 -29.89
C LYS A 24 3.60 49.49 -30.12
N LYS A 25 4.10 49.12 -31.29
CA LYS A 25 4.41 47.71 -31.61
C LYS A 25 5.53 47.19 -30.71
N ALA A 26 6.61 47.93 -30.52
CA ALA A 26 7.72 47.58 -29.64
C ALA A 26 7.29 47.43 -28.17
N ILE A 27 6.38 48.30 -27.69
CA ILE A 27 5.83 48.18 -26.33
C ILE A 27 5.00 46.91 -26.18
N ARG A 28 4.13 46.54 -27.16
CA ARG A 28 3.35 45.30 -27.12
C ARG A 28 4.25 44.07 -27.12
N GLU A 29 5.29 44.04 -27.96
CA GLU A 29 6.26 42.93 -28.01
C GLU A 29 7.04 42.78 -26.69
N ARG A 30 7.46 43.90 -26.09
CA ARG A 30 8.10 43.92 -24.77
C ARG A 30 7.18 43.38 -23.70
N ASP A 31 5.93 43.82 -23.64
CA ASP A 31 4.96 43.39 -22.61
C ASP A 31 4.61 41.90 -22.75
N ALA A 32 4.51 41.42 -23.99
CA ALA A 32 4.36 39.99 -24.25
C ALA A 32 5.60 39.15 -23.81
N ALA A 33 6.79 39.67 -24.05
CA ALA A 33 8.04 39.03 -23.60
C ALA A 33 8.17 39.01 -22.07
N LEU A 34 7.81 40.09 -21.38
CA LEU A 34 7.78 40.18 -19.93
C LEU A 34 6.76 39.18 -19.33
N GLY A 35 5.59 39.03 -19.94
CA GLY A 35 4.60 38.04 -19.53
C GLY A 35 5.13 36.60 -19.61
N LYS A 36 5.83 36.25 -20.71
CA LYS A 36 6.48 34.94 -20.86
C LYS A 36 7.59 34.71 -19.83
N LEU A 37 8.41 35.74 -19.57
CA LEU A 37 9.49 35.67 -18.59
C LEU A 37 8.95 35.39 -17.20
N LYS A 38 7.92 36.09 -16.76
CA LYS A 38 7.26 35.86 -15.47
C LYS A 38 6.67 34.45 -15.35
N GLN A 39 6.09 33.93 -16.44
CA GLN A 39 5.58 32.58 -16.48
C GLN A 39 6.68 31.52 -16.36
N HIS A 40 7.85 31.77 -16.97
CA HIS A 40 9.02 30.89 -16.83
C HIS A 40 9.59 30.94 -15.41
N GLU A 41 9.69 32.14 -14.79
CA GLU A 41 10.13 32.27 -13.40
C GLU A 41 9.23 31.51 -12.44
N ASP A 42 7.90 31.58 -12.61
CA ASP A 42 6.94 30.80 -11.81
C ASP A 42 7.12 29.29 -12.00
N LEU A 43 7.43 28.84 -13.21
CA LEU A 43 7.68 27.41 -13.50
C LEU A 43 8.99 26.92 -12.86
N ILE A 44 10.05 27.73 -12.92
CA ILE A 44 11.34 27.43 -12.30
C ILE A 44 11.19 27.33 -10.78
N ASP A 45 10.53 28.31 -10.14
CA ASP A 45 10.29 28.29 -8.69
C ASP A 45 9.50 27.04 -8.25
N LYS A 46 8.47 26.65 -9.02
CA LYS A 46 7.73 25.40 -8.78
C LYS A 46 8.61 24.16 -8.93
N ALA A 47 9.46 24.11 -9.96
CA ALA A 47 10.35 22.98 -10.20
C ALA A 47 11.43 22.87 -9.11
N GLU A 48 12.00 23.98 -8.66
CA GLU A 48 12.98 24.00 -7.57
C GLU A 48 12.36 23.56 -6.24
N LYS A 49 11.15 24.05 -5.92
CA LYS A 49 10.39 23.60 -4.74
C LYS A 49 10.11 22.10 -4.79
N ALA A 50 9.66 21.58 -5.92
CA ALA A 50 9.42 20.15 -6.11
C ALA A 50 10.71 19.32 -5.94
N SER A 51 11.83 19.75 -6.51
CA SER A 51 13.14 19.11 -6.38
C SER A 51 13.63 19.10 -4.93
N LYS A 52 13.50 20.20 -4.22
CA LYS A 52 13.86 20.29 -2.80
C LYS A 52 13.01 19.38 -1.93
N MET A 53 11.70 19.33 -2.18
CA MET A 53 10.79 18.42 -1.47
C MET A 53 11.14 16.96 -1.73
N LYS A 54 11.48 16.59 -2.97
CA LYS A 54 11.92 15.23 -3.31
C LYS A 54 13.22 14.83 -2.58
N SER A 55 14.17 15.77 -2.47
CA SER A 55 15.43 15.52 -1.74
C SER A 55 15.21 15.35 -0.24
N LEU A 56 14.34 16.17 0.37
CA LEU A 56 13.94 16.03 1.77
C LEU A 56 13.22 14.70 2.02
N PHE A 57 12.38 14.29 1.09
CA PHE A 57 11.69 12.99 1.17
C PHE A 57 12.68 11.82 1.21
N LEU A 58 13.64 11.77 0.28
CA LEU A 58 14.64 10.70 0.25
C LEU A 58 15.48 10.66 1.54
N ALA A 59 15.84 11.82 2.08
CA ALA A 59 16.55 11.92 3.36
C ALA A 59 15.70 11.37 4.53
N ASN A 60 14.43 11.77 4.61
CA ASN A 60 13.51 11.30 5.64
C ASN A 60 13.24 9.79 5.50
N MET A 61 13.06 9.28 4.27
CA MET A 61 12.86 7.84 4.04
C MET A 61 14.06 7.01 4.48
N SER A 62 15.28 7.49 4.21
CA SER A 62 16.49 6.83 4.67
C SER A 62 16.53 6.73 6.19
N HIS A 63 16.09 7.76 6.92
CA HIS A 63 16.00 7.75 8.37
C HIS A 63 14.91 6.80 8.87
N GLU A 64 13.72 6.85 8.24
CA GLU A 64 12.58 6.03 8.62
C GLU A 64 12.76 4.53 8.33
N ILE A 65 13.58 4.18 7.35
CA ILE A 65 14.02 2.81 7.08
C ILE A 65 15.06 2.36 8.11
N ARG A 66 16.01 3.23 8.44
CA ARG A 66 17.11 2.89 9.37
C ARG A 66 16.64 2.60 10.79
N THR A 67 15.65 3.34 11.29
CA THR A 67 15.13 3.21 12.66
C THR A 67 14.59 1.81 12.95
N PRO A 68 13.60 1.26 12.20
CA PRO A 68 13.12 -0.09 12.41
C PRO A 68 14.19 -1.15 12.11
N LEU A 69 15.06 -0.93 11.12
CA LEU A 69 16.14 -1.86 10.80
C LEU A 69 17.13 -2.01 11.96
N ASN A 70 17.56 -0.90 12.56
CA ASN A 70 18.43 -0.93 13.74
C ASN A 70 17.75 -1.60 14.94
N ALA A 71 16.44 -1.41 15.13
CA ALA A 71 15.70 -2.10 16.18
C ALA A 71 15.65 -3.61 15.93
N ILE A 72 15.35 -4.04 14.71
CA ILE A 72 15.36 -5.47 14.33
C ILE A 72 16.73 -6.07 14.59
N GLU A 73 17.81 -5.45 14.10
CA GLU A 73 19.19 -5.93 14.31
C GLU A 73 19.57 -5.99 15.79
N GLY A 74 19.29 -4.93 16.54
CA GLY A 74 19.62 -4.85 17.97
C GLY A 74 18.91 -5.90 18.80
N PHE A 75 17.58 -6.03 18.64
CA PHE A 75 16.79 -7.00 19.40
C PHE A 75 17.04 -8.44 18.96
N ALA A 76 17.37 -8.69 17.68
CA ALA A 76 17.79 -10.02 17.22
C ALA A 76 19.09 -10.48 17.90
N ARG A 77 20.08 -9.58 18.08
CA ARG A 77 21.32 -9.88 18.81
C ARG A 77 21.05 -10.16 20.28
N ILE A 78 20.27 -9.31 20.97
CA ILE A 78 19.94 -9.50 22.39
C ILE A 78 19.15 -10.82 22.56
N MET A 79 18.22 -11.13 21.68
CA MET A 79 17.45 -12.38 21.70
C MET A 79 18.36 -13.63 21.57
N ALA A 80 19.46 -13.54 20.82
CA ALA A 80 20.41 -14.64 20.67
C ALA A 80 21.23 -14.89 21.94
N GLU A 81 21.45 -13.85 22.78
CA GLU A 81 22.24 -13.92 24.04
C GLU A 81 21.36 -14.18 25.28
N THR A 82 20.03 -14.05 25.16
CA THR A 82 19.08 -14.18 26.27
C THR A 82 18.69 -15.64 26.48
N ASP A 83 18.79 -16.15 27.72
CA ASP A 83 18.34 -17.49 28.07
C ASP A 83 16.86 -17.58 28.47
N SER A 84 16.24 -16.46 28.84
CA SER A 84 14.83 -16.38 29.25
C SER A 84 13.88 -16.56 28.06
N PRO A 85 13.03 -17.59 28.04
CA PRO A 85 12.02 -17.76 26.96
C PRO A 85 11.00 -16.61 26.90
N GLU A 86 10.66 -16.02 28.05
CA GLU A 86 9.69 -14.91 28.14
C GLU A 86 10.28 -13.64 27.54
N GLU A 87 11.53 -13.31 27.83
CA GLU A 87 12.21 -12.18 27.21
C GLU A 87 12.40 -12.37 25.70
N ARG A 88 12.71 -13.60 25.25
CA ARG A 88 12.80 -13.93 23.82
C ARG A 88 11.49 -13.64 23.09
N MET A 89 10.36 -14.00 23.69
CA MET A 89 9.05 -13.71 23.10
C MET A 89 8.79 -12.20 23.02
N ASN A 90 9.12 -11.43 24.06
CA ASN A 90 9.00 -9.98 24.04
C ASN A 90 9.88 -9.33 22.94
N PHE A 91 11.12 -9.81 22.78
CA PHE A 91 12.00 -9.30 21.72
C PHE A 91 11.49 -9.68 20.33
N LEU A 92 10.94 -10.88 20.16
CA LEU A 92 10.33 -11.30 18.90
C LEU A 92 9.16 -10.39 18.52
N GLU A 93 8.26 -10.06 19.45
CA GLU A 93 7.15 -9.13 19.21
C GLU A 93 7.65 -7.73 18.75
N ILE A 94 8.76 -7.25 19.35
CA ILE A 94 9.37 -5.97 18.95
C ILE A 94 9.95 -6.07 17.54
N ILE A 95 10.63 -7.17 17.20
CA ILE A 95 11.18 -7.42 15.87
C ILE A 95 10.06 -7.47 14.84
N GLU A 96 9.01 -8.25 15.10
CA GLU A 96 7.85 -8.37 14.18
C GLU A 96 7.13 -7.03 13.98
N SER A 97 6.94 -6.26 15.05
CA SER A 97 6.34 -4.93 14.96
C SER A 97 7.14 -3.98 14.07
N ASN A 98 8.48 -3.97 14.21
CA ASN A 98 9.36 -3.14 13.39
C ASN A 98 9.44 -3.63 11.95
N ASN A 99 9.43 -4.94 11.71
CA ASN A 99 9.38 -5.52 10.37
C ASN A 99 8.08 -5.13 9.64
N ASN A 100 6.92 -5.26 10.30
CA ASN A 100 5.63 -4.85 9.75
C ASN A 100 5.61 -3.34 9.41
N ARG A 101 6.23 -2.51 10.25
CA ARG A 101 6.38 -1.08 10.00
C ARG A 101 7.23 -0.81 8.76
N LEU A 102 8.37 -1.51 8.62
CA LEU A 102 9.25 -1.38 7.47
C LEU A 102 8.55 -1.79 6.17
N GLN A 103 7.79 -2.89 6.18
CA GLN A 103 7.01 -3.35 5.05
C GLN A 103 5.94 -2.33 4.63
N SER A 104 5.21 -1.76 5.59
CA SER A 104 4.22 -0.71 5.31
C SER A 104 4.87 0.48 4.60
N LEU A 105 6.03 0.92 5.10
CA LEU A 105 6.78 2.03 4.52
C LEU A 105 7.23 1.73 3.08
N ILE A 106 7.78 0.54 2.83
CA ILE A 106 8.20 0.12 1.48
C ILE A 106 7.00 0.11 0.53
N ASN A 107 5.85 -0.43 0.95
CA ASN A 107 4.65 -0.47 0.14
C ASN A 107 4.12 0.94 -0.18
N GLU A 108 4.16 1.87 0.78
CA GLU A 108 3.79 3.27 0.56
C GLU A 108 4.70 3.96 -0.47
N ILE A 109 6.03 3.70 -0.41
CA ILE A 109 7.00 4.23 -1.39
C ILE A 109 6.74 3.65 -2.79
N LEU A 110 6.49 2.34 -2.89
CA LEU A 110 6.19 1.67 -4.16
C LEU A 110 4.88 2.18 -4.77
N ASP A 111 3.83 2.37 -3.96
CA ASP A 111 2.58 2.95 -4.42
C ASP A 111 2.78 4.37 -4.97
N LEU A 112 3.55 5.21 -4.26
CA LEU A 112 3.87 6.56 -4.71
C LEU A 112 4.68 6.56 -6.02
N SER A 113 5.67 5.67 -6.13
CA SER A 113 6.46 5.50 -7.36
C SER A 113 5.58 5.14 -8.57
N ARG A 114 4.60 4.24 -8.37
CA ARG A 114 3.62 3.90 -9.42
C ARG A 114 2.70 5.06 -9.81
N VAL A 115 2.33 5.87 -8.83
CA VAL A 115 1.55 7.09 -9.10
C VAL A 115 2.35 8.07 -9.96
N GLU A 116 3.64 8.30 -9.63
CA GLU A 116 4.54 9.17 -10.41
C GLU A 116 4.76 8.63 -11.84
N ALA A 117 4.89 7.31 -11.99
CA ALA A 117 5.03 6.65 -13.28
C ALA A 117 3.72 6.61 -14.11
N GLY A 118 2.57 6.97 -13.52
CA GLY A 118 1.27 6.85 -14.19
C GLY A 118 0.72 5.42 -14.27
N GLU A 119 1.34 4.47 -13.58
CA GLU A 119 1.03 3.04 -13.60
C GLU A 119 0.03 2.62 -12.49
N PHE A 120 -0.46 3.58 -11.72
CA PHE A 120 -1.40 3.31 -10.63
C PHE A 120 -2.81 3.04 -11.19
N SER A 121 -3.24 1.79 -11.14
CA SER A 121 -4.57 1.35 -11.60
C SER A 121 -5.51 1.07 -10.43
N ILE A 122 -6.81 1.29 -10.64
CA ILE A 122 -7.89 0.94 -9.72
C ILE A 122 -8.64 -0.26 -10.30
N LYS A 123 -8.69 -1.36 -9.55
CA LYS A 123 -9.37 -2.60 -9.94
C LYS A 123 -10.70 -2.70 -9.22
N LYS A 124 -11.79 -2.43 -9.93
CA LYS A 124 -13.12 -2.48 -9.35
C LYS A 124 -13.64 -3.91 -9.27
N THR A 125 -14.12 -4.29 -8.10
CA THR A 125 -14.84 -5.54 -7.82
C THR A 125 -16.07 -5.25 -6.97
N ASP A 126 -17.08 -6.09 -7.03
CA ASP A 126 -18.25 -5.97 -6.18
C ASP A 126 -17.85 -6.33 -4.74
N THR A 127 -17.93 -5.33 -3.87
CA THR A 127 -17.40 -5.38 -2.50
C THR A 127 -18.53 -5.19 -1.49
N ASP A 128 -18.72 -6.14 -0.58
CA ASP A 128 -19.62 -6.00 0.56
C ASP A 128 -18.99 -5.07 1.60
N LEU A 129 -19.53 -3.86 1.70
CA LEU A 129 -19.01 -2.84 2.61
C LEU A 129 -19.17 -3.19 4.09
N ARG A 130 -20.21 -3.96 4.43
CA ARG A 130 -20.43 -4.42 5.79
C ARG A 130 -19.32 -5.39 6.22
N GLN A 131 -18.98 -6.33 5.36
CA GLN A 131 -17.90 -7.28 5.61
C GLN A 131 -16.56 -6.56 5.68
N LEU A 132 -16.25 -5.70 4.70
CA LEU A 132 -15.00 -4.93 4.66
C LEU A 132 -14.81 -4.11 5.95
N CYS A 133 -15.81 -3.34 6.37
CA CYS A 133 -15.70 -2.54 7.60
C CYS A 133 -15.57 -3.40 8.87
N ARG A 134 -16.21 -4.58 8.90
CA ARG A 134 -16.05 -5.54 10.00
C ARG A 134 -14.61 -6.04 10.08
N ASP A 135 -14.03 -6.45 8.96
CA ASP A 135 -12.66 -6.99 8.89
C ASP A 135 -11.63 -5.94 9.27
N VAL A 136 -11.79 -4.71 8.75
CA VAL A 136 -10.99 -3.56 9.16
C VAL A 136 -11.12 -3.31 10.67
N GLY A 137 -12.33 -3.25 11.21
CA GLY A 137 -12.57 -3.03 12.64
C GLY A 137 -11.93 -4.09 13.52
N LEU A 138 -12.02 -5.37 13.14
CA LEU A 138 -11.40 -6.48 13.85
C LEU A 138 -9.87 -6.38 13.86
N SER A 139 -9.25 -5.96 12.77
CA SER A 139 -7.78 -5.83 12.67
C SER A 139 -7.20 -4.77 13.60
N PHE A 140 -8.01 -3.79 14.02
CA PHE A 140 -7.60 -2.73 14.94
C PHE A 140 -8.10 -2.88 16.38
N LYS A 141 -9.00 -3.83 16.64
CA LYS A 141 -9.63 -4.01 17.97
C LYS A 141 -8.60 -4.19 19.10
N PHE A 142 -7.53 -4.94 18.84
CA PHE A 142 -6.47 -5.22 19.81
C PHE A 142 -5.36 -4.16 19.83
N LYS A 143 -5.36 -3.23 18.88
CA LYS A 143 -4.37 -2.14 18.81
C LYS A 143 -4.81 -0.89 19.57
N CYS A 144 -6.08 -0.80 19.94
CA CYS A 144 -6.60 0.31 20.74
C CYS A 144 -6.23 0.12 22.21
N ASN A 145 -5.85 1.24 22.85
CA ASN A 145 -5.72 1.29 24.31
C ASN A 145 -7.11 1.02 24.95
N GLU A 146 -7.13 0.37 26.11
CA GLU A 146 -8.36 0.10 26.89
C GLU A 146 -9.22 1.35 27.19
N MET A 147 -8.59 2.54 27.22
CA MET A 147 -9.26 3.82 27.42
C MET A 147 -9.90 4.40 26.15
N VAL A 148 -9.76 3.74 24.98
CA VAL A 148 -10.30 4.20 23.70
C VAL A 148 -11.37 3.24 23.21
N LYS A 149 -12.61 3.74 23.05
CA LYS A 149 -13.72 2.95 22.54
C LYS A 149 -13.81 3.08 21.02
N MET A 150 -13.70 1.98 20.30
CA MET A 150 -13.89 1.95 18.85
C MET A 150 -15.31 1.49 18.50
N ARG A 151 -15.97 2.19 17.57
CA ARG A 151 -17.31 1.87 17.06
C ARG A 151 -17.34 1.95 15.54
N CYS A 152 -18.01 0.97 14.93
CA CYS A 152 -18.30 0.97 13.50
C CYS A 152 -19.78 1.31 13.27
N HIS A 153 -20.04 2.32 12.44
CA HIS A 153 -21.37 2.75 12.04
C HIS A 153 -21.67 2.27 10.60
N GLN A 154 -22.72 1.50 10.47
CA GLN A 154 -23.13 0.89 9.20
C GLN A 154 -24.66 1.05 9.03
N PRO A 155 -25.17 1.29 7.81
CA PRO A 155 -26.58 1.19 7.51
C PRO A 155 -27.16 -0.21 7.79
N ASN A 156 -28.48 -0.29 7.99
CA ASN A 156 -29.14 -1.57 8.16
C ASN A 156 -29.18 -2.39 6.85
N GLU A 157 -29.17 -1.71 5.72
CA GLU A 157 -29.16 -2.31 4.40
C GLU A 157 -27.78 -2.90 4.10
N GLN A 158 -27.74 -3.99 3.35
CA GLN A 158 -26.50 -4.52 2.78
C GLN A 158 -26.14 -3.71 1.53
N ILE A 159 -24.97 -3.11 1.53
CA ILE A 159 -24.48 -2.30 0.42
C ILE A 159 -23.30 -3.00 -0.24
N ILE A 160 -23.50 -3.34 -1.52
CA ILE A 160 -22.44 -3.82 -2.40
C ILE A 160 -21.98 -2.65 -3.26
N LEU A 161 -20.71 -2.27 -3.15
CA LEU A 161 -20.09 -1.20 -3.93
C LEU A 161 -19.13 -1.77 -4.96
N ASN A 162 -19.24 -1.36 -6.20
CA ASN A 162 -18.28 -1.71 -7.25
C ASN A 162 -17.03 -0.82 -7.11
N THR A 163 -16.03 -1.32 -6.38
CA THR A 163 -14.86 -0.55 -5.96
C THR A 163 -13.62 -1.44 -5.83
N ASP A 164 -12.46 -0.83 -5.63
CA ASP A 164 -11.24 -1.54 -5.27
C ASP A 164 -11.20 -1.77 -3.75
N ALA A 165 -11.54 -2.98 -3.33
CA ALA A 165 -11.61 -3.37 -1.93
C ALA A 165 -10.28 -3.18 -1.20
N ASN A 166 -9.15 -3.50 -1.85
CA ASN A 166 -7.82 -3.38 -1.26
C ASN A 166 -7.44 -1.92 -1.02
N ARG A 167 -7.69 -1.06 -2.01
CA ARG A 167 -7.43 0.38 -1.88
C ARG A 167 -8.36 1.05 -0.88
N LEU A 168 -9.62 0.65 -0.84
CA LEU A 168 -10.57 1.14 0.16
C LEU A 168 -10.15 0.72 1.58
N THR A 169 -9.74 -0.54 1.76
CA THR A 169 -9.19 -1.05 3.02
C THR A 169 -7.92 -0.27 3.42
N GLN A 170 -7.03 0.01 2.48
CA GLN A 170 -5.80 0.78 2.70
C GLN A 170 -6.10 2.19 3.22
N VAL A 171 -7.05 2.90 2.60
CA VAL A 171 -7.46 4.25 3.03
C VAL A 171 -8.06 4.21 4.44
N LEU A 172 -9.03 3.32 4.69
CA LEU A 172 -9.66 3.19 6.01
C LEU A 172 -8.65 2.82 7.08
N SER A 173 -7.76 1.86 6.81
CA SER A 173 -6.71 1.42 7.74
C SER A 173 -5.76 2.56 8.09
N ASN A 174 -5.37 3.37 7.12
CA ASN A 174 -4.51 4.52 7.34
C ASN A 174 -5.20 5.57 8.24
N LEU A 175 -6.44 5.92 7.93
CA LEU A 175 -7.20 6.89 8.72
C LEU A 175 -7.46 6.39 10.15
N ILE A 176 -7.81 5.12 10.34
CA ILE A 176 -8.02 4.51 11.66
C ILE A 176 -6.70 4.44 12.45
N SER A 177 -5.60 4.07 11.81
CA SER A 177 -4.28 4.04 12.44
C SER A 177 -3.87 5.43 12.94
N ASN A 178 -4.12 6.48 12.14
CA ASN A 178 -3.90 7.86 12.56
C ASN A 178 -4.79 8.24 13.75
N ALA A 179 -6.07 7.90 13.74
CA ALA A 179 -6.99 8.14 14.86
C ALA A 179 -6.51 7.47 16.14
N ILE A 180 -6.06 6.21 16.09
CA ILE A 180 -5.50 5.48 17.25
C ILE A 180 -4.25 6.17 17.79
N LYS A 181 -3.35 6.58 16.90
CA LYS A 181 -2.09 7.25 17.26
C LYS A 181 -2.33 8.56 18.04
N HIS A 182 -3.35 9.33 17.64
CA HIS A 182 -3.62 10.65 18.20
C HIS A 182 -4.71 10.67 19.27
N THR A 183 -5.32 9.52 19.61
CA THR A 183 -6.34 9.42 20.65
C THR A 183 -5.83 8.60 21.83
N LYS A 184 -5.45 9.25 22.92
CA LYS A 184 -4.99 8.57 24.14
C LYS A 184 -6.15 8.07 25.00
N LYS A 185 -7.29 8.75 24.98
CA LYS A 185 -8.51 8.46 25.73
C LYS A 185 -9.72 9.02 25.00
N GLY A 186 -10.82 8.28 24.96
CA GLY A 186 -12.07 8.72 24.33
C GLY A 186 -12.65 7.71 23.38
N SER A 187 -13.01 8.15 22.16
CA SER A 187 -13.61 7.27 21.15
C SER A 187 -13.08 7.50 19.75
N ILE A 188 -13.13 6.43 18.98
CA ILE A 188 -12.90 6.43 17.52
C ILE A 188 -14.14 5.83 16.89
N GLU A 189 -14.75 6.56 15.98
CA GLU A 189 -15.93 6.14 15.25
C GLU A 189 -15.63 6.13 13.75
N PHE A 190 -15.96 5.06 13.07
CA PHE A 190 -15.75 4.94 11.63
C PHE A 190 -16.94 4.25 10.98
N GLY A 191 -17.10 4.41 9.70
CA GLY A 191 -18.21 3.79 8.99
C GLY A 191 -18.47 4.45 7.64
N TYR A 192 -19.69 4.19 7.13
CA TYR A 192 -20.13 4.75 5.85
C TYR A 192 -21.62 5.05 5.87
N ARG A 193 -22.05 5.97 4.99
CA ARG A 193 -23.44 6.33 4.78
C ARG A 193 -23.69 6.77 3.34
N LEU A 194 -24.88 6.48 2.84
CA LEU A 194 -25.32 6.96 1.54
C LEU A 194 -25.71 8.43 1.60
N LEU A 195 -25.41 9.16 0.53
CA LEU A 195 -25.73 10.57 0.34
C LEU A 195 -26.54 10.77 -0.95
N ASN A 196 -27.25 11.89 -1.03
CA ASN A 196 -27.90 12.38 -2.25
C ASN A 196 -28.76 11.31 -2.96
N ASN A 197 -29.78 10.78 -2.28
CA ASN A 197 -30.65 9.73 -2.85
C ASN A 197 -29.87 8.52 -3.44
N ASN A 198 -28.79 8.12 -2.77
CA ASN A 198 -27.95 6.98 -3.16
C ASN A 198 -27.08 7.21 -4.41
N GLU A 199 -26.78 8.44 -4.78
CA GLU A 199 -25.82 8.72 -5.85
C GLU A 199 -24.37 8.70 -5.39
N LYS A 200 -24.13 8.89 -4.08
CA LYS A 200 -22.81 8.98 -3.47
C LYS A 200 -22.76 8.23 -2.16
N ILE A 201 -21.58 7.77 -1.81
CA ILE A 201 -21.32 7.14 -0.52
C ILE A 201 -20.20 7.91 0.20
N GLU A 202 -20.43 8.25 1.45
CA GLU A 202 -19.45 8.87 2.33
C GLU A 202 -18.92 7.83 3.31
N PHE A 203 -17.62 7.75 3.41
CA PHE A 203 -16.89 7.05 4.48
C PHE A 203 -16.33 8.08 5.44
N PHE A 204 -16.25 7.75 6.71
CA PHE A 204 -15.71 8.65 7.72
C PHE A 204 -14.95 7.90 8.80
N VAL A 205 -13.95 8.57 9.37
CA VAL A 205 -13.23 8.18 10.59
C VAL A 205 -13.17 9.42 11.47
N SER A 206 -13.77 9.34 12.65
CA SER A 206 -13.86 10.43 13.63
C SER A 206 -13.17 10.01 14.92
N ASP A 207 -12.33 10.85 15.46
CA ASP A 207 -11.63 10.65 16.72
C ASP A 207 -11.87 11.81 17.69
N THR A 208 -11.68 11.57 18.97
CA THR A 208 -11.71 12.57 20.04
C THR A 208 -10.32 12.88 20.57
N GLY A 209 -9.32 12.84 19.72
CA GLY A 209 -7.91 13.03 20.06
C GLY A 209 -7.44 14.48 20.11
N ASP A 210 -6.15 14.68 19.86
CA ASP A 210 -5.50 15.98 20.01
C ASP A 210 -6.01 17.05 19.03
N GLY A 211 -6.65 16.64 17.91
CA GLY A 211 -7.11 17.54 16.85
C GLY A 211 -5.95 18.16 16.04
N ILE A 212 -6.30 18.97 15.04
CA ILE A 212 -5.39 19.57 14.08
C ILE A 212 -5.59 21.10 14.09
N ALA A 213 -4.51 21.85 14.10
CA ALA A 213 -4.56 23.32 14.04
C ALA A 213 -5.07 23.78 12.66
N LYS A 214 -5.82 24.88 12.62
CA LYS A 214 -6.42 25.42 11.38
C LYS A 214 -5.39 25.69 10.29
N GLU A 215 -4.19 26.13 10.66
CA GLU A 215 -3.07 26.45 9.77
C GLU A 215 -2.54 25.22 9.03
N ASP A 216 -2.81 24.01 9.56
CA ASP A 216 -2.30 22.75 9.05
C ASP A 216 -3.28 22.01 8.15
N LEU A 217 -4.58 22.34 8.25
CA LEU A 217 -5.64 21.61 7.54
C LEU A 217 -5.44 21.57 6.02
N ASP A 218 -4.88 22.63 5.43
CA ASP A 218 -4.62 22.70 3.99
C ASP A 218 -3.38 21.91 3.56
N THR A 219 -2.48 21.61 4.50
CA THR A 219 -1.18 21.02 4.20
C THR A 219 -1.06 19.53 4.54
N ILE A 220 -1.94 18.98 5.40
CA ILE A 220 -1.86 17.58 5.87
C ILE A 220 -1.99 16.53 4.76
N PHE A 221 -2.58 16.88 3.62
CA PHE A 221 -2.71 16.01 2.45
C PHE A 221 -1.60 16.25 1.40
N LEU A 222 -0.67 17.19 1.65
CA LEU A 222 0.46 17.40 0.75
C LEU A 222 1.50 16.28 0.96
N THR A 223 2.04 15.82 -0.14
CA THR A 223 3.13 14.84 -0.13
C THR A 223 4.34 15.45 0.60
N TYR A 224 4.97 14.68 1.47
CA TYR A 224 6.22 15.05 2.16
C TYR A 224 6.09 16.08 3.29
N VAL A 225 4.90 16.42 3.74
CA VAL A 225 4.70 17.31 4.88
C VAL A 225 4.44 16.49 6.14
N SER A 226 5.39 16.45 7.06
CA SER A 226 5.23 15.93 8.41
C SER A 226 5.73 17.00 9.40
N LYS A 227 4.86 17.42 10.32
CA LYS A 227 5.27 18.33 11.42
C LYS A 227 6.00 17.61 12.55
N ASP A 228 5.92 16.29 12.59
CA ASP A 228 6.55 15.48 13.62
C ASP A 228 8.07 15.30 13.45
N ALA A 229 8.68 15.93 12.43
CA ALA A 229 10.13 15.89 12.20
C ALA A 229 10.95 16.47 13.39
N GLU A 230 10.37 17.38 14.17
CA GLU A 230 11.03 17.94 15.37
C GLU A 230 10.73 17.19 16.67
N THR A 231 9.69 16.35 16.71
CA THR A 231 9.22 15.69 17.94
C THR A 231 9.43 14.18 17.98
N ASN A 232 10.07 13.57 16.98
CA ASN A 232 10.35 12.11 16.88
C ASN A 232 9.14 11.19 17.10
N LYS A 233 7.92 11.62 16.83
CA LYS A 233 6.71 10.80 16.97
C LYS A 233 6.17 10.33 15.61
N ASN A 234 6.68 9.20 15.17
CA ASN A 234 6.06 8.18 14.32
C ASN A 234 5.01 8.60 13.26
N GLY A 235 5.42 9.32 12.20
CA GLY A 235 4.54 9.55 11.06
C GLY A 235 5.33 9.97 9.83
N HIS A 236 5.25 9.19 8.73
CA HIS A 236 6.08 9.39 7.53
C HIS A 236 5.58 10.50 6.60
N GLY A 237 4.43 11.13 6.90
CA GLY A 237 3.80 12.15 6.06
C GLY A 237 3.31 11.65 4.68
N LEU A 238 3.36 10.34 4.44
CA LEU A 238 2.93 9.72 3.17
C LEU A 238 1.48 9.24 3.21
N GLY A 239 1.04 8.72 4.34
CA GLY A 239 -0.23 8.03 4.43
C GLY A 239 -1.44 8.88 4.01
N LEU A 240 -1.57 10.11 4.51
CA LEU A 240 -2.68 10.99 4.13
C LEU A 240 -2.59 11.48 2.68
N ALA A 241 -1.38 11.73 2.18
CA ALA A 241 -1.15 12.08 0.79
C ALA A 241 -1.55 10.92 -0.14
N LEU A 242 -1.16 9.69 0.21
CA LEU A 242 -1.54 8.49 -0.52
C LEU A 242 -3.06 8.24 -0.46
N CYS A 243 -3.71 8.47 0.69
CA CYS A 243 -5.17 8.43 0.79
C CYS A 243 -5.84 9.38 -0.20
N LYS A 244 -5.36 10.63 -0.29
CA LYS A 244 -5.89 11.61 -1.24
C LYS A 244 -5.73 11.12 -2.69
N ILE A 245 -4.56 10.65 -3.06
CA ILE A 245 -4.28 10.14 -4.40
C ILE A 245 -5.20 8.96 -4.74
N ILE A 246 -5.34 7.98 -3.84
CA ILE A 246 -6.22 6.82 -4.03
C ILE A 246 -7.66 7.28 -4.25
N ILE A 247 -8.18 8.15 -3.40
CA ILE A 247 -9.55 8.64 -3.49
C ILE A 247 -9.80 9.45 -4.77
N GLU A 248 -8.86 10.30 -5.17
CA GLU A 248 -8.95 11.04 -6.44
C GLU A 248 -8.93 10.10 -7.66
N ARG A 249 -8.12 9.04 -7.64
CA ARG A 249 -8.12 8.00 -8.69
C ARG A 249 -9.43 7.19 -8.71
N MET A 250 -10.09 7.03 -7.57
CA MET A 250 -11.44 6.45 -7.46
C MET A 250 -12.55 7.45 -7.79
N LYS A 251 -12.22 8.64 -8.35
CA LYS A 251 -13.14 9.73 -8.69
C LYS A 251 -13.89 10.30 -7.49
N GLY A 252 -13.30 10.21 -6.31
CA GLY A 252 -13.84 10.72 -5.06
C GLY A 252 -13.19 12.03 -4.61
N THR A 253 -13.58 12.46 -3.42
CA THR A 253 -13.02 13.62 -2.72
C THR A 253 -12.79 13.28 -1.26
N ILE A 254 -11.68 13.73 -0.68
CA ILE A 254 -11.36 13.56 0.74
C ILE A 254 -11.32 14.94 1.41
N SER A 255 -11.78 15.00 2.65
CA SER A 255 -11.82 16.23 3.46
C SER A 255 -11.56 15.92 4.93
N VAL A 256 -11.21 16.97 5.69
CA VAL A 256 -11.02 16.90 7.14
C VAL A 256 -11.76 18.03 7.83
N LYS A 257 -12.34 17.73 8.98
CA LYS A 257 -12.86 18.72 9.94
C LYS A 257 -12.20 18.45 11.28
N SER A 258 -11.50 19.42 11.83
CA SER A 258 -10.80 19.26 13.09
C SER A 258 -10.74 20.54 13.87
N GLU A 259 -10.68 20.41 15.19
CA GLU A 259 -10.47 21.49 16.15
C GLU A 259 -9.46 21.02 17.20
N LEU A 260 -8.43 21.81 17.44
CA LEU A 260 -7.37 21.47 18.38
C LEU A 260 -7.96 21.16 19.78
N GLY A 261 -7.60 20.03 20.34
CA GLY A 261 -8.11 19.55 21.64
C GLY A 261 -9.51 18.93 21.62
N LYS A 262 -10.19 18.84 20.46
CA LYS A 262 -11.52 18.22 20.34
C LYS A 262 -11.55 16.98 19.45
N GLY A 263 -10.48 16.75 18.69
CA GLY A 263 -10.37 15.63 17.77
C GLY A 263 -10.54 16.01 16.29
N SER A 264 -10.58 14.99 15.44
CA SER A 264 -10.65 15.15 13.99
C SER A 264 -11.69 14.22 13.39
N THR A 265 -12.26 14.64 12.27
CA THR A 265 -13.11 13.80 11.43
C THR A 265 -12.60 13.88 10.00
N PHE A 266 -12.03 12.78 9.54
CA PHE A 266 -11.68 12.59 8.15
C PHE A 266 -12.85 11.95 7.43
N SER A 267 -13.25 12.50 6.28
CA SER A 267 -14.29 11.92 5.46
C SER A 267 -13.91 11.92 3.99
N PHE A 268 -14.33 10.90 3.27
CA PHE A 268 -14.18 10.85 1.83
C PHE A 268 -15.47 10.35 1.17
N ILE A 269 -15.71 10.87 -0.01
CA ILE A 269 -16.93 10.63 -0.77
C ILE A 269 -16.55 9.97 -2.10
N LEU A 270 -17.18 8.84 -2.40
CA LEU A 270 -17.06 8.14 -3.67
C LEU A 270 -18.39 8.19 -4.44
N PRO A 271 -18.36 8.13 -5.79
CA PRO A 271 -19.58 7.85 -6.57
C PRO A 271 -20.12 6.47 -6.14
N PHE A 272 -21.42 6.36 -5.97
CA PHE A 272 -22.05 5.08 -5.67
C PHE A 272 -22.36 4.34 -6.97
N GLU A 273 -21.58 3.31 -7.25
CA GLU A 273 -21.80 2.37 -8.34
C GLU A 273 -21.99 0.99 -7.70
N GLY A 274 -23.23 0.58 -7.45
CA GLY A 274 -23.47 -0.66 -6.72
C GLY A 274 -24.94 -0.97 -6.50
N SER A 275 -25.23 -1.88 -5.59
CA SER A 275 -26.58 -2.32 -5.23
C SER A 275 -26.83 -2.23 -3.73
N ILE A 276 -28.09 -2.02 -3.39
CA ILE A 276 -28.59 -1.98 -2.01
C ILE A 276 -29.61 -3.11 -1.88
N THR A 277 -29.43 -3.98 -0.89
CA THR A 277 -30.34 -5.08 -0.62
C THR A 277 -30.88 -4.95 0.81
N GLU A 278 -32.20 -5.03 0.99
CA GLU A 278 -32.79 -5.11 2.31
C GLU A 278 -32.40 -6.44 2.96
N THR A 279 -31.79 -6.37 4.14
CA THR A 279 -31.35 -7.56 4.86
C THR A 279 -32.55 -8.18 5.58
N SER A 280 -33.06 -9.30 5.08
CA SER A 280 -33.84 -10.23 5.92
C SER A 280 -32.89 -10.91 6.89
N GLU A 281 -33.04 -10.63 8.17
CA GLU A 281 -32.20 -11.20 9.25
C GLU A 281 -32.13 -12.73 9.18
N LYS A 282 -30.95 -13.25 8.90
CA LYS A 282 -30.54 -14.59 9.35
C LYS A 282 -29.21 -14.45 10.09
N HIS A 283 -29.30 -14.47 11.40
CA HIS A 283 -28.17 -14.69 12.27
C HIS A 283 -27.58 -16.08 11.98
N GLU A 284 -26.41 -16.15 11.37
CA GLU A 284 -25.53 -17.28 11.53
C GLU A 284 -24.27 -16.84 12.29
N SER A 285 -24.34 -17.10 13.59
CA SER A 285 -23.19 -17.09 14.48
C SER A 285 -22.38 -18.37 14.25
N ALA A 286 -21.21 -18.25 13.65
CA ALA A 286 -20.22 -19.30 13.71
C ALA A 286 -18.87 -18.71 14.12
N ALA A 287 -18.71 -18.52 15.42
CA ALA A 287 -17.41 -18.35 16.03
C ALA A 287 -16.74 -19.72 16.13
N ASN A 288 -15.72 -19.96 15.32
CA ASN A 288 -14.76 -21.03 15.58
C ASN A 288 -13.36 -20.44 15.66
N SER A 289 -13.05 -19.89 16.83
CA SER A 289 -11.67 -19.69 17.26
C SER A 289 -11.08 -21.04 17.66
N ARG A 290 -10.44 -21.72 16.72
CA ARG A 290 -9.55 -22.82 17.07
C ARG A 290 -8.16 -22.26 17.29
N THR A 291 -7.77 -22.13 18.54
CA THR A 291 -6.38 -21.99 18.97
C THR A 291 -5.68 -23.32 18.66
N LEU A 292 -5.02 -23.38 17.52
CA LEU A 292 -4.18 -24.53 17.16
C LEU A 292 -2.85 -24.39 17.89
N ARG A 293 -2.65 -25.22 18.91
CA ARG A 293 -1.31 -25.50 19.44
C ARG A 293 -0.57 -26.29 18.37
N VAL A 294 0.45 -25.69 17.78
CA VAL A 294 1.37 -26.37 16.88
C VAL A 294 2.20 -27.37 17.71
N THR A 295 1.77 -28.63 17.71
CA THR A 295 2.55 -29.76 18.21
C THR A 295 3.36 -30.33 17.06
N LEU A 296 4.65 -30.00 17.01
CA LEU A 296 5.63 -30.60 16.11
C LEU A 296 5.71 -32.11 16.40
N ARG A 297 5.26 -32.94 15.46
CA ARG A 297 5.38 -34.40 15.55
C ARG A 297 6.72 -34.87 14.98
N PRO A 298 7.38 -35.88 15.58
CA PRO A 298 8.65 -36.40 15.07
C PRO A 298 8.45 -37.31 13.85
N GLN A 299 9.49 -37.34 13.01
CA GLN A 299 9.59 -38.03 11.72
C GLN A 299 9.09 -39.48 11.73
N ASN A 300 8.26 -39.80 10.75
CA ASN A 300 7.96 -41.17 10.33
C ASN A 300 8.62 -41.42 8.96
N LYS A 301 9.11 -42.65 8.72
CA LYS A 301 9.92 -43.08 7.57
C LYS A 301 9.27 -43.01 6.17
N ASN A 302 8.05 -42.44 6.05
CA ASN A 302 7.34 -42.16 4.80
C ASN A 302 7.06 -40.63 4.69
N SER A 303 8.09 -39.82 4.82
CA SER A 303 7.91 -38.36 4.70
C SER A 303 7.73 -37.98 3.23
N LYS A 304 6.63 -37.24 2.94
CA LYS A 304 6.37 -36.59 1.67
C LYS A 304 7.56 -35.71 1.27
N THR A 305 7.85 -35.63 -0.01
CA THR A 305 8.98 -34.87 -0.57
C THR A 305 8.47 -33.55 -1.13
N ILE A 306 9.10 -32.44 -0.73
CA ILE A 306 8.79 -31.10 -1.20
C ILE A 306 10.01 -30.55 -1.93
N LEU A 307 9.82 -30.09 -3.15
CA LEU A 307 10.85 -29.33 -3.90
C LEU A 307 10.69 -27.84 -3.57
N VAL A 308 11.73 -27.24 -3.00
CA VAL A 308 11.80 -25.81 -2.70
C VAL A 308 12.68 -25.16 -3.75
N VAL A 309 12.10 -24.32 -4.59
CA VAL A 309 12.78 -23.58 -5.65
C VAL A 309 12.96 -22.15 -5.20
N GLU A 310 14.20 -21.80 -4.84
CA GLU A 310 14.54 -20.52 -4.20
C GLU A 310 16.03 -20.22 -4.44
N ASP A 311 16.34 -19.09 -5.06
CA ASP A 311 17.69 -18.66 -5.37
C ASP A 311 18.41 -18.07 -4.15
N GLU A 312 17.67 -17.48 -3.21
CA GLU A 312 18.26 -16.86 -2.03
C GLU A 312 18.38 -17.85 -0.86
N GLU A 313 19.62 -18.03 -0.37
CA GLU A 313 19.95 -18.98 0.71
C GLU A 313 19.14 -18.70 1.99
N SER A 314 18.96 -17.42 2.37
CA SER A 314 18.21 -17.04 3.56
C SER A 314 16.76 -17.49 3.52
N ASN A 315 16.09 -17.34 2.38
CA ASN A 315 14.71 -17.76 2.17
C ASN A 315 14.59 -19.28 2.20
N TYR A 316 15.51 -19.99 1.53
CA TYR A 316 15.56 -21.44 1.59
C TYR A 316 15.74 -21.95 3.03
N GLN A 317 16.66 -21.37 3.80
CA GLN A 317 16.89 -21.76 5.20
C GLN A 317 15.67 -21.52 6.07
N LEU A 318 14.91 -20.45 5.82
CA LEU A 318 13.63 -20.22 6.50
C LEU A 318 12.65 -21.38 6.25
N VAL A 319 12.38 -21.71 4.99
CA VAL A 319 11.51 -22.83 4.62
C VAL A 319 12.01 -24.16 5.19
N LYS A 320 13.32 -24.40 5.14
CA LYS A 320 13.96 -25.61 5.72
C LYS A 320 13.78 -25.72 7.23
N ASN A 321 13.87 -24.62 7.96
CA ASN A 321 13.66 -24.63 9.41
C ASN A 321 12.19 -24.86 9.77
N ILE A 322 11.25 -24.40 8.94
CA ILE A 322 9.80 -24.57 9.13
C ILE A 322 9.36 -26.02 8.77
N LEU A 323 9.71 -26.50 7.58
CA LEU A 323 9.18 -27.75 7.01
C LEU A 323 10.11 -28.95 7.12
N GLY A 324 11.43 -28.75 7.25
CA GLY A 324 12.45 -29.80 7.17
C GLY A 324 12.43 -30.81 8.31
N ARG A 325 11.67 -30.55 9.40
CA ARG A 325 11.44 -31.52 10.48
C ARG A 325 10.32 -32.52 10.17
N SER A 326 9.43 -32.17 9.23
CA SER A 326 8.24 -32.95 8.92
C SER A 326 8.27 -33.57 7.53
N TYR A 327 9.04 -33.01 6.61
CA TYR A 327 9.10 -33.38 5.20
C TYR A 327 10.54 -33.56 4.71
N ARG A 328 10.73 -34.37 3.66
CA ARG A 328 11.98 -34.42 2.91
C ARG A 328 12.01 -33.21 1.98
N LEU A 329 13.04 -32.36 2.09
CA LEU A 329 13.18 -31.18 1.24
C LEU A 329 14.28 -31.41 0.18
N LEU A 330 13.94 -31.11 -1.06
CA LEU A 330 14.85 -30.93 -2.17
C LEU A 330 15.00 -29.44 -2.45
N ARG A 331 16.13 -29.01 -2.99
CA ARG A 331 16.38 -27.61 -3.35
C ARG A 331 16.72 -27.47 -4.81
N ALA A 332 16.18 -26.45 -5.46
CA ALA A 332 16.62 -25.91 -6.73
C ALA A 332 16.89 -24.42 -6.59
N ASN A 333 17.92 -23.89 -7.27
CA ASN A 333 18.30 -22.48 -7.19
C ASN A 333 17.74 -21.64 -8.35
N ASN A 334 17.14 -22.27 -9.34
CA ASN A 334 16.50 -21.64 -10.51
C ASN A 334 15.47 -22.58 -11.14
N GLY A 335 14.76 -22.09 -12.14
CA GLY A 335 13.73 -22.88 -12.82
C GLY A 335 14.28 -24.07 -13.63
N ILE A 336 15.51 -24.01 -14.14
CA ILE A 336 16.15 -25.10 -14.90
C ILE A 336 16.44 -26.27 -13.96
N GLU A 337 17.05 -26.00 -12.81
CA GLU A 337 17.29 -27.01 -11.77
C GLU A 337 15.96 -27.60 -11.26
N ALA A 338 14.92 -26.75 -11.11
CA ALA A 338 13.61 -27.22 -10.67
C ALA A 338 13.01 -28.26 -11.61
N VAL A 339 13.04 -28.03 -12.92
CA VAL A 339 12.55 -28.98 -13.92
C VAL A 339 13.38 -30.28 -13.90
N THR A 340 14.71 -30.17 -13.79
CA THR A 340 15.60 -31.34 -13.73
C THR A 340 15.33 -32.21 -12.50
N ILE A 341 15.27 -31.57 -11.31
CA ILE A 341 15.01 -32.30 -10.04
C ILE A 341 13.59 -32.88 -10.02
N PHE A 342 12.63 -32.15 -10.61
CA PHE A 342 11.26 -32.67 -10.74
C PHE A 342 11.20 -33.98 -11.54
N ASP A 343 11.88 -34.03 -12.69
CA ASP A 343 11.91 -35.22 -13.57
C ASP A 343 12.62 -36.41 -12.89
N GLU A 344 13.64 -36.15 -12.06
CA GLU A 344 14.41 -37.18 -11.38
C GLU A 344 13.75 -37.69 -10.09
N GLU A 345 13.20 -36.81 -9.29
CA GLU A 345 12.81 -37.10 -7.89
C GLU A 345 11.29 -37.16 -7.67
N HIS A 346 10.45 -36.67 -8.59
CA HIS A 346 8.99 -36.67 -8.54
C HIS A 346 8.44 -36.19 -7.16
N PRO A 347 8.66 -34.93 -6.76
CA PRO A 347 8.22 -34.43 -5.47
C PRO A 347 6.69 -34.40 -5.34
N ASP A 348 6.17 -34.56 -4.10
CA ASP A 348 4.74 -34.50 -3.81
C ASP A 348 4.15 -33.09 -3.85
N LEU A 349 5.00 -32.05 -3.73
CA LEU A 349 4.65 -30.63 -3.72
C LEU A 349 5.85 -29.79 -4.16
N ILE A 350 5.58 -28.71 -4.85
CA ILE A 350 6.60 -27.72 -5.23
C ILE A 350 6.27 -26.37 -4.61
N LEU A 351 7.23 -25.77 -3.91
CA LEU A 351 7.21 -24.35 -3.50
C LEU A 351 8.10 -23.60 -4.47
N MET A 352 7.50 -22.78 -5.34
CA MET A 352 8.15 -22.16 -6.50
C MET A 352 8.27 -20.66 -6.34
N ASP A 353 9.48 -20.11 -6.19
CA ASP A 353 9.69 -18.67 -6.34
C ASP A 353 9.42 -18.25 -7.80
N ILE A 354 8.70 -17.14 -7.97
CA ILE A 354 8.39 -16.62 -9.30
C ILE A 354 9.60 -15.93 -9.93
N ARG A 355 10.39 -15.19 -9.14
CA ARG A 355 11.49 -14.37 -9.64
C ARG A 355 12.85 -14.96 -9.32
N MET A 356 13.43 -15.60 -10.29
CA MET A 356 14.74 -16.22 -10.18
C MET A 356 15.57 -15.95 -11.45
N PRO A 357 16.93 -16.02 -11.36
CA PRO A 357 17.81 -15.91 -12.52
C PRO A 357 17.63 -17.09 -13.47
N GLU A 358 18.13 -16.97 -14.70
CA GLU A 358 18.18 -17.97 -15.78
C GLU A 358 16.78 -18.35 -16.29
N MET A 359 15.98 -19.08 -15.52
CA MET A 359 14.60 -19.41 -15.82
C MET A 359 13.72 -19.02 -14.62
N ASN A 360 12.72 -18.18 -14.85
CA ASN A 360 11.78 -17.76 -13.82
C ASN A 360 10.82 -18.91 -13.43
N GLY A 361 10.18 -18.77 -12.27
CA GLY A 361 9.29 -19.82 -11.74
C GLY A 361 8.02 -20.05 -12.56
N LEU A 362 7.51 -19.05 -13.29
CA LEU A 362 6.33 -19.22 -14.14
C LEU A 362 6.64 -20.10 -15.36
N ASP A 363 7.79 -19.91 -15.97
CA ASP A 363 8.22 -20.72 -17.12
C ASP A 363 8.52 -22.15 -16.66
N ALA A 364 9.20 -22.34 -15.51
CA ALA A 364 9.40 -23.65 -14.91
C ALA A 364 8.08 -24.35 -14.60
N THR A 365 7.10 -23.62 -14.03
CA THR A 365 5.76 -24.14 -13.74
C THR A 365 5.06 -24.65 -14.99
N ARG A 366 5.09 -23.91 -16.11
CA ARG A 366 4.49 -24.34 -17.39
C ARG A 366 5.09 -25.65 -17.85
N ILE A 367 6.42 -25.77 -17.83
CA ILE A 367 7.13 -26.98 -18.26
C ILE A 367 6.79 -28.17 -17.35
N ILE A 368 6.80 -27.96 -16.03
CA ILE A 368 6.47 -29.03 -15.07
C ILE A 368 5.01 -29.50 -15.25
N LYS A 369 4.07 -28.55 -15.44
CA LYS A 369 2.65 -28.89 -15.66
C LYS A 369 2.39 -29.56 -17.02
N GLU A 370 3.23 -29.38 -18.02
CA GLU A 370 3.20 -30.15 -19.26
C GLU A 370 3.67 -31.61 -19.06
N ILE A 371 4.62 -31.83 -18.13
CA ILE A 371 5.12 -33.16 -17.78
C ILE A 371 4.14 -33.90 -16.85
N ASP A 372 3.71 -33.26 -15.78
CA ASP A 372 2.74 -33.77 -14.80
C ASP A 372 1.79 -32.68 -14.34
N HIS A 373 0.52 -32.80 -14.72
CA HIS A 373 -0.51 -31.84 -14.37
C HIS A 373 -0.98 -31.93 -12.90
N ASP A 374 -0.77 -33.09 -12.27
CA ASP A 374 -1.32 -33.42 -10.95
C ASP A 374 -0.43 -33.02 -9.76
N THR A 375 0.88 -32.76 -10.00
CA THR A 375 1.76 -32.30 -8.93
C THR A 375 1.43 -30.86 -8.53
N PRO A 376 1.04 -30.61 -7.26
CA PRO A 376 0.68 -29.27 -6.82
C PRO A 376 1.89 -28.34 -6.77
N ILE A 377 1.70 -27.10 -7.27
CA ILE A 377 2.71 -26.06 -7.30
C ILE A 377 2.16 -24.82 -6.60
N ILE A 378 2.79 -24.42 -5.48
CA ILE A 378 2.48 -23.21 -4.74
C ILE A 378 3.50 -22.14 -5.13
N ALA A 379 3.02 -21.04 -5.73
CA ALA A 379 3.87 -19.91 -6.08
C ALA A 379 4.24 -19.10 -4.83
N LEU A 380 5.53 -18.79 -4.66
CA LEU A 380 6.05 -17.86 -3.66
C LEU A 380 6.43 -16.55 -4.36
N SER A 381 5.95 -15.39 -3.90
CA SER A 381 6.27 -14.11 -4.53
C SER A 381 6.37 -12.97 -3.54
N ALA A 382 7.30 -12.05 -3.77
CA ALA A 382 7.44 -10.81 -2.99
C ALA A 382 6.27 -9.83 -3.19
N PHE A 383 5.42 -10.03 -4.21
CA PHE A 383 4.35 -9.10 -4.57
C PHE A 383 3.03 -9.85 -4.71
N ALA A 384 2.13 -9.63 -3.74
CA ALA A 384 0.77 -10.17 -3.72
C ALA A 384 -0.20 -9.33 -4.58
N PHE A 385 0.24 -8.84 -5.75
CA PHE A 385 -0.66 -8.13 -6.67
C PHE A 385 -1.49 -9.15 -7.45
N GLU A 386 -2.76 -8.82 -7.68
CA GLU A 386 -3.68 -9.69 -8.41
C GLU A 386 -3.17 -10.07 -9.81
N GLU A 387 -2.37 -9.20 -10.44
CA GLU A 387 -1.70 -9.49 -11.71
C GLU A 387 -0.75 -10.68 -11.59
N ASN A 388 0.09 -10.68 -10.56
CA ASN A 388 1.04 -11.78 -10.32
C ASN A 388 0.31 -13.07 -9.94
N ILE A 389 -0.80 -12.97 -9.19
CA ILE A 389 -1.65 -14.13 -8.86
C ILE A 389 -2.32 -14.67 -10.14
N ALA A 390 -2.82 -13.79 -11.00
CA ALA A 390 -3.43 -14.19 -12.28
C ALA A 390 -2.40 -14.82 -13.22
N GLU A 391 -1.18 -14.28 -13.29
CA GLU A 391 -0.07 -14.84 -14.07
C GLU A 391 0.36 -16.21 -13.54
N ALA A 392 0.47 -16.37 -12.21
CA ALA A 392 0.80 -17.64 -11.58
C ALA A 392 -0.27 -18.70 -11.88
N LYS A 393 -1.55 -18.36 -11.76
CA LYS A 393 -2.67 -19.25 -12.13
C LYS A 393 -2.66 -19.59 -13.61
N ALA A 394 -2.42 -18.63 -14.48
CA ALA A 394 -2.33 -18.84 -15.93
C ALA A 394 -1.12 -19.72 -16.31
N ALA A 395 -0.06 -19.72 -15.52
CA ALA A 395 1.09 -20.61 -15.68
C ALA A 395 0.81 -22.02 -15.16
N GLY A 396 -0.24 -22.24 -14.38
CA GLY A 396 -0.63 -23.54 -13.83
C GLY A 396 -0.34 -23.72 -12.32
N CYS A 397 -0.01 -22.65 -11.60
CA CYS A 397 0.12 -22.75 -10.14
C CYS A 397 -1.24 -23.01 -9.49
N ASP A 398 -1.27 -23.94 -8.52
CA ASP A 398 -2.47 -24.35 -7.81
C ASP A 398 -2.84 -23.39 -6.68
N ASP A 399 -1.83 -22.76 -6.06
CA ASP A 399 -2.03 -21.75 -5.01
C ASP A 399 -0.88 -20.73 -4.99
N PHE A 400 -1.01 -19.72 -4.13
CA PHE A 400 -0.09 -18.61 -4.05
C PHE A 400 0.15 -18.19 -2.59
N LEU A 401 1.41 -17.88 -2.24
CA LEU A 401 1.81 -17.37 -0.93
C LEU A 401 2.72 -16.15 -1.09
N SER A 402 2.30 -15.00 -0.54
CA SER A 402 3.10 -13.77 -0.61
C SER A 402 4.26 -13.78 0.39
N LYS A 403 5.44 -13.40 -0.06
CA LYS A 403 6.60 -13.12 0.79
C LYS A 403 6.54 -11.67 1.33
N PRO A 404 6.84 -11.45 2.63
CA PRO A 404 7.13 -12.47 3.62
C PRO A 404 5.85 -13.15 4.11
N PHE A 405 5.91 -14.46 4.28
CA PHE A 405 4.77 -15.25 4.76
C PHE A 405 4.88 -15.56 6.25
N LYS A 406 3.73 -15.76 6.88
CA LYS A 406 3.66 -16.27 8.25
C LYS A 406 3.95 -17.77 8.26
N VAL A 407 4.63 -18.22 9.31
CA VAL A 407 4.98 -19.65 9.50
C VAL A 407 3.74 -20.54 9.41
N GLU A 408 2.66 -20.13 10.08
CA GLU A 408 1.38 -20.85 10.10
C GLU A 408 0.77 -20.97 8.70
N ALA A 409 0.81 -19.89 7.90
CA ALA A 409 0.24 -19.89 6.56
C ALA A 409 0.98 -20.86 5.62
N LEU A 410 2.32 -20.94 5.73
CA LEU A 410 3.10 -21.90 4.96
C LEU A 410 2.79 -23.34 5.36
N ILE A 411 2.66 -23.63 6.66
CA ILE A 411 2.33 -24.94 7.19
C ILE A 411 0.92 -25.36 6.75
N ASP A 412 -0.08 -24.50 6.96
CA ASP A 412 -1.48 -24.79 6.63
C ASP A 412 -1.65 -25.07 5.13
N LEU A 413 -1.01 -24.28 4.28
CA LEU A 413 -1.07 -24.45 2.84
C LEU A 413 -0.37 -25.73 2.37
N THR A 414 0.81 -26.04 2.94
CA THR A 414 1.54 -27.27 2.67
C THR A 414 0.71 -28.51 3.09
N GLU A 415 0.12 -28.48 4.27
CA GLU A 415 -0.71 -29.58 4.76
C GLU A 415 -1.99 -29.77 3.93
N LYS A 416 -2.62 -28.71 3.46
CA LYS A 416 -3.79 -28.76 2.57
C LYS A 416 -3.49 -29.62 1.34
N TYR A 417 -2.41 -29.32 0.63
CA TYR A 417 -2.08 -30.01 -0.63
C TYR A 417 -1.48 -31.41 -0.43
N LEU A 418 -0.83 -31.68 0.70
CA LEU A 418 -0.26 -33.00 0.97
C LEU A 418 -1.26 -33.96 1.65
N LYS A 419 -2.37 -33.48 2.25
CA LYS A 419 -3.44 -34.30 2.84
C LYS A 419 -4.53 -34.67 1.83
N GLU A 420 -4.77 -33.94 0.78
CA GLU A 420 -5.84 -34.14 -0.20
C GLU A 420 -5.54 -35.29 -1.23
N LYS A 421 -4.33 -35.86 -1.24
CA LYS A 421 -4.02 -37.05 -2.06
C LYS A 421 -4.33 -38.35 -1.29
N HIS A 422 -5.63 -38.68 -1.14
CA HIS A 422 -6.13 -39.98 -0.78
C HIS A 422 -7.17 -40.47 -1.77
#